data_6fba9619034e55b9a389d17ead4e06a6
#
_entry.id   6fba9619034e55b9a389d17ead4e06a6
#
_cell.length_a   1.000
_cell.length_b   1.000
_cell.length_c   1.000
_cell.angle_alpha   90.00
_cell.angle_beta   90.00
_cell.angle_gamma   90.00
#
_symmetry.space_group_name_H-M   'P 1'
#
loop_
_entity.id
_entity.type
_entity.pdbx_description
1 polymer ?
#
loop_
_entity_poly.entity_id
_entity_poly.type
_entity_poly.pdbx_seq_one_letter_code
_entity_poly.pdbx_strand_id
1 'polypeptide(L)'
;MQTFIQELQGNFFLRSPKQTTPTLLYYVVRINNKKVRLATGVKVYPQHWDKNKQKAIISSQHPKLTRMNNEIVNEKIAEYLKKFSQFKDYLCNNPSEITNVGDLLKSFIYDTMKENCIEYLRTSKDEDKTISEGTKKDYKSALDNLERFCLQDNVVNKFNDFTKKYIKNYYNYLLSIDDNPRTKDGKLSISYVNKQISQLWNMLNKYAVENELMDYSILLEWQNRGAWEKKDKTKNNEKGIALRDDEIIKLWEYWSNIDNQNDKDILATFLLECLTGQRFSDIEKITDNLDTIHSITTIQLTQQKTGKAIRVGIIFELAKTILKQYENKMPQSFSIDYSNKRMKAIGKAAGIEGQETMTRHSGNDTHVQSIIKQRYELLSQHTGRRTFITLLALREWSANRIKQYSGHSEIEMVERYTKIRDGVQYEIFHNAIKNNSAQILRYVDEDENKKLFGEQELKQPLYHYPTNDERFQNEIQEAKEVLAMFNIPASKFVGLSDIDELRSMMYGIEHQLLDVIEDRKLIKAIFNNADKSLEEKANELHELYLSCKDMR
;
A
#
# COMPACT_ATOMS: atom_id res chain seq x y z
N MET A 1 -27.84 -39.63 30.63
CA MET A 1 -27.34 -38.25 30.59
C MET A 1 -25.99 -38.10 31.28
N GLN A 2 -25.86 -38.40 32.54
CA GLN A 2 -24.54 -38.36 33.23
C GLN A 2 -23.48 -39.24 32.55
N THR A 3 -23.85 -40.43 32.08
CA THR A 3 -22.97 -41.33 31.32
C THR A 3 -22.43 -40.70 30.04
N PHE A 4 -23.28 -40.01 29.28
CA PHE A 4 -22.85 -39.29 28.04
C PHE A 4 -21.82 -38.21 28.33
N ILE A 5 -22.02 -37.41 29.39
CA ILE A 5 -21.09 -36.32 29.76
C ILE A 5 -19.76 -36.90 30.26
N GLN A 6 -19.79 -38.02 30.99
CA GLN A 6 -18.58 -38.71 31.44
C GLN A 6 -17.76 -39.30 30.28
N GLU A 7 -18.43 -39.79 29.24
CA GLU A 7 -17.79 -40.36 28.04
C GLU A 7 -17.16 -39.33 27.11
N LEU A 8 -17.48 -38.03 27.27
CA LEU A 8 -16.86 -36.99 26.48
C LEU A 8 -15.36 -36.93 26.77
N GLN A 9 -14.55 -37.23 25.75
CA GLN A 9 -13.09 -37.17 25.79
C GLN A 9 -12.56 -36.37 24.63
N GLY A 10 -11.53 -35.56 24.88
CA GLY A 10 -10.83 -34.80 23.88
C GLY A 10 -9.34 -35.10 23.88
N ASN A 11 -8.73 -35.05 22.70
CA ASN A 11 -7.30 -35.23 22.52
C ASN A 11 -6.73 -34.15 21.59
N PHE A 12 -5.45 -33.85 21.73
CA PHE A 12 -4.77 -32.92 20.88
C PHE A 12 -4.17 -33.60 19.66
N PHE A 13 -4.29 -32.95 18.49
CA PHE A 13 -3.79 -33.44 17.20
C PHE A 13 -3.09 -32.33 16.43
N LEU A 14 -2.01 -32.68 15.76
CA LEU A 14 -1.36 -31.79 14.82
C LEU A 14 -2.14 -31.72 13.50
N ARG A 15 -2.28 -30.50 12.94
CA ARG A 15 -2.91 -30.31 11.62
C ARG A 15 -2.18 -31.05 10.51
N SER A 16 -0.85 -30.99 10.55
CA SER A 16 0.02 -31.60 9.53
C SER A 16 1.19 -32.34 10.19
N PRO A 17 0.97 -33.58 10.67
CA PRO A 17 1.96 -34.29 11.50
C PRO A 17 3.23 -34.70 10.73
N LYS A 18 3.21 -34.70 9.41
CA LYS A 18 4.37 -35.03 8.54
C LYS A 18 5.20 -33.82 8.10
N GLN A 19 4.80 -32.61 8.50
CA GLN A 19 5.46 -31.38 8.11
C GLN A 19 6.76 -31.16 8.91
N THR A 20 7.77 -30.53 8.30
CA THR A 20 9.04 -30.19 8.98
C THR A 20 9.01 -28.81 9.65
N THR A 21 7.99 -28.00 9.36
CA THR A 21 7.77 -26.67 9.94
C THR A 21 6.72 -26.72 11.04
N PRO A 22 6.62 -25.69 11.92
CA PRO A 22 5.59 -25.65 12.96
C PRO A 22 4.18 -25.74 12.39
N THR A 23 3.39 -26.65 12.93
CA THR A 23 2.00 -26.89 12.52
C THR A 23 1.02 -26.57 13.64
N LEU A 24 -0.19 -26.16 13.28
CA LEU A 24 -1.24 -25.81 14.23
C LEU A 24 -1.65 -27.02 15.05
N LEU A 25 -1.90 -26.81 16.36
CA LEU A 25 -2.42 -27.80 17.27
C LEU A 25 -3.94 -27.66 17.39
N TYR A 26 -4.67 -28.76 17.28
CA TYR A 26 -6.11 -28.85 17.48
C TYR A 26 -6.45 -29.66 18.72
N TYR A 27 -7.46 -29.22 19.48
CA TYR A 27 -8.15 -30.04 20.45
C TYR A 27 -9.39 -30.66 19.79
N VAL A 28 -9.51 -31.98 19.79
CA VAL A 28 -10.57 -32.71 19.08
C VAL A 28 -11.40 -33.51 20.06
N VAL A 29 -12.69 -33.22 20.12
CA VAL A 29 -13.66 -33.93 20.93
C VAL A 29 -14.62 -34.72 20.05
N ARG A 30 -14.95 -35.96 20.42
CA ARG A 30 -15.96 -36.75 19.72
C ARG A 30 -17.30 -36.62 20.44
N ILE A 31 -18.33 -36.18 19.70
CA ILE A 31 -19.68 -35.98 20.17
C ILE A 31 -20.63 -36.68 19.19
N ASN A 32 -21.39 -37.68 19.64
CA ASN A 32 -22.34 -38.42 18.79
C ASN A 32 -21.70 -38.89 17.46
N ASN A 33 -20.53 -39.50 17.52
CA ASN A 33 -19.73 -39.99 16.39
C ASN A 33 -19.22 -38.91 15.44
N LYS A 34 -19.47 -37.62 15.68
CA LYS A 34 -18.90 -36.49 14.93
C LYS A 34 -17.69 -35.95 15.66
N LYS A 35 -16.67 -35.54 14.88
CA LYS A 35 -15.47 -34.89 15.44
C LYS A 35 -15.67 -33.37 15.45
N VAL A 36 -15.64 -32.79 16.65
CA VAL A 36 -15.57 -31.34 16.85
C VAL A 36 -14.10 -30.98 17.00
N ARG A 37 -13.59 -30.13 16.12
CA ARG A 37 -12.21 -29.64 16.11
C ARG A 37 -12.16 -28.23 16.65
N LEU A 38 -11.25 -27.98 17.57
CA LEU A 38 -11.03 -26.68 18.21
C LEU A 38 -9.59 -26.25 17.96
N ALA A 39 -9.38 -25.20 17.22
CA ALA A 39 -8.05 -24.66 16.97
C ALA A 39 -7.51 -24.00 18.24
N THR A 40 -6.31 -24.38 18.68
CA THR A 40 -5.71 -23.82 19.89
C THR A 40 -5.01 -22.47 19.68
N GLY A 41 -4.82 -22.06 18.43
CA GLY A 41 -4.05 -20.87 18.08
C GLY A 41 -2.53 -21.03 18.17
N VAL A 42 -2.02 -22.11 18.78
CA VAL A 42 -0.58 -22.34 18.94
C VAL A 42 -0.04 -23.34 17.92
N LYS A 43 1.23 -23.15 17.55
CA LYS A 43 1.94 -24.02 16.59
C LYS A 43 3.10 -24.72 17.28
N VAL A 44 3.34 -25.98 16.92
CA VAL A 44 4.46 -26.78 17.43
C VAL A 44 5.12 -27.56 16.31
N TYR A 45 6.42 -27.77 16.38
CA TYR A 45 7.10 -28.65 15.45
C TYR A 45 6.63 -30.09 15.66
N PRO A 46 6.28 -30.86 14.60
CA PRO A 46 5.84 -32.26 14.75
C PRO A 46 6.82 -33.15 15.52
N GLN A 47 8.12 -32.93 15.35
CA GLN A 47 9.17 -33.64 16.05
C GLN A 47 9.28 -33.31 17.55
N HIS A 48 8.68 -32.20 17.98
CA HIS A 48 8.63 -31.78 19.39
C HIS A 48 7.27 -32.09 20.03
N TRP A 49 6.45 -32.88 19.39
CA TRP A 49 5.12 -33.27 19.91
C TRP A 49 5.12 -34.70 20.44
N ASP A 50 4.87 -34.86 21.73
CA ASP A 50 4.65 -36.17 22.34
C ASP A 50 3.15 -36.53 22.29
N LYS A 51 2.80 -37.41 21.34
CA LYS A 51 1.44 -37.83 21.11
C LYS A 51 0.86 -38.64 22.30
N ASN A 52 1.69 -39.39 23.04
CA ASN A 52 1.26 -40.22 24.14
C ASN A 52 0.99 -39.39 25.40
N LYS A 53 1.85 -38.43 25.67
CA LYS A 53 1.71 -37.51 26.81
C LYS A 53 0.81 -36.31 26.49
N GLN A 54 0.41 -36.13 25.24
CA GLN A 54 -0.39 -34.99 24.76
C GLN A 54 0.25 -33.62 25.13
N LYS A 55 1.57 -33.50 24.97
CA LYS A 55 2.34 -32.30 25.37
C LYS A 55 3.47 -32.00 24.38
N ALA A 56 3.85 -30.74 24.31
CA ALA A 56 5.06 -30.34 23.62
C ALA A 56 6.31 -30.69 24.47
N ILE A 57 7.34 -31.25 23.84
CA ILE A 57 8.58 -31.69 24.48
C ILE A 57 9.43 -30.48 24.81
N ILE A 58 9.77 -30.31 26.08
CA ILE A 58 10.71 -29.30 26.57
C ILE A 58 12.04 -30.02 26.88
N SER A 59 13.10 -29.70 26.12
CA SER A 59 14.42 -30.27 26.33
C SER A 59 15.46 -29.17 26.42
N SER A 60 16.47 -29.37 27.26
CA SER A 60 17.65 -28.46 27.36
C SER A 60 18.42 -28.37 26.06
N GLN A 61 18.31 -29.37 25.19
CA GLN A 61 18.96 -29.42 23.88
C GLN A 61 18.23 -28.53 22.84
N HIS A 62 16.99 -28.11 23.09
CA HIS A 62 16.28 -27.24 22.17
C HIS A 62 16.77 -25.79 22.28
N PRO A 63 16.79 -25.02 21.19
CA PRO A 63 17.04 -23.59 21.21
C PRO A 63 16.09 -22.86 22.18
N LYS A 64 16.57 -21.78 22.81
CA LYS A 64 15.79 -21.02 23.81
C LYS A 64 14.39 -20.64 23.31
N LEU A 65 14.27 -20.12 22.07
CA LEU A 65 12.99 -19.75 21.47
C LEU A 65 12.05 -20.95 21.31
N THR A 66 12.58 -22.12 20.93
CA THR A 66 11.79 -23.35 20.82
C THR A 66 11.27 -23.80 22.18
N ARG A 67 12.07 -23.71 23.22
CA ARG A 67 11.65 -24.05 24.60
C ARG A 67 10.51 -23.13 25.05
N MET A 68 10.69 -21.81 24.89
CA MET A 68 9.66 -20.83 25.23
C MET A 68 8.36 -21.08 24.46
N ASN A 69 8.44 -21.37 23.14
CA ASN A 69 7.26 -21.74 22.37
C ASN A 69 6.58 -23.00 22.91
N ASN A 70 7.34 -24.04 23.24
CA ASN A 70 6.79 -25.29 23.74
C ASN A 70 6.19 -25.15 25.15
N GLU A 71 6.70 -24.23 25.97
CA GLU A 71 6.09 -23.82 27.25
C GLU A 71 4.71 -23.18 27.01
N ILE A 72 4.63 -22.20 26.11
CA ILE A 72 3.35 -21.55 25.71
C ILE A 72 2.35 -22.59 25.18
N VAL A 73 2.82 -23.54 24.36
CA VAL A 73 1.97 -24.63 23.87
C VAL A 73 1.41 -25.46 25.03
N ASN A 74 2.23 -25.80 26.01
CA ASN A 74 1.79 -26.61 27.18
C ASN A 74 0.87 -25.83 28.11
N GLU A 75 1.07 -24.52 28.27
CA GLU A 75 0.13 -23.66 29.01
C GLU A 75 -1.22 -23.62 28.32
N LYS A 76 -1.22 -23.47 26.98
CA LYS A 76 -2.48 -23.49 26.21
C LYS A 76 -3.22 -24.83 26.28
N ILE A 77 -2.48 -25.92 26.29
CA ILE A 77 -3.05 -27.27 26.53
C ILE A 77 -3.75 -27.33 27.90
N ALA A 78 -3.08 -26.85 28.94
CA ALA A 78 -3.65 -26.85 30.31
C ALA A 78 -4.92 -25.97 30.39
N GLU A 79 -4.93 -24.81 29.73
CA GLU A 79 -6.11 -23.94 29.61
C GLU A 79 -7.30 -24.68 28.97
N TYR A 80 -7.07 -25.35 27.82
CA TYR A 80 -8.12 -26.07 27.11
C TYR A 80 -8.68 -27.23 27.93
N LEU A 81 -7.82 -27.97 28.62
CA LEU A 81 -8.27 -29.06 29.52
C LEU A 81 -9.10 -28.53 30.71
N LYS A 82 -8.69 -27.39 31.28
CA LYS A 82 -9.46 -26.73 32.36
C LYS A 82 -10.83 -26.27 31.85
N LYS A 83 -10.88 -25.57 30.72
CA LYS A 83 -12.14 -25.12 30.10
C LYS A 83 -13.05 -26.29 29.73
N PHE A 84 -12.48 -27.38 29.21
CA PHE A 84 -13.26 -28.58 28.89
C PHE A 84 -13.84 -29.25 30.12
N SER A 85 -13.12 -29.28 31.25
CA SER A 85 -13.67 -29.72 32.53
C SER A 85 -14.84 -28.83 32.98
N GLN A 86 -14.66 -27.52 32.93
CA GLN A 86 -15.73 -26.55 33.25
C GLN A 86 -16.94 -26.69 32.32
N PHE A 87 -16.72 -27.02 31.04
CA PHE A 87 -17.82 -27.31 30.12
C PHE A 87 -18.61 -28.54 30.50
N LYS A 88 -17.97 -29.62 30.97
CA LYS A 88 -18.67 -30.80 31.50
C LYS A 88 -19.53 -30.45 32.70
N ASP A 89 -18.99 -29.65 33.61
CA ASP A 89 -19.72 -29.19 34.79
C ASP A 89 -20.93 -28.32 34.39
N TYR A 90 -20.76 -27.46 33.38
CA TYR A 90 -21.83 -26.64 32.81
C TYR A 90 -22.96 -27.51 32.24
N LEU A 91 -22.62 -28.54 31.43
CA LEU A 91 -23.62 -29.48 30.89
C LEU A 91 -24.39 -30.26 31.97
N CYS A 92 -23.72 -30.61 33.06
CA CYS A 92 -24.38 -31.25 34.19
C CYS A 92 -25.45 -30.36 34.83
N ASN A 93 -25.18 -29.05 34.86
CA ASN A 93 -26.09 -28.07 35.49
C ASN A 93 -27.15 -27.51 34.50
N ASN A 94 -26.98 -27.72 33.18
CA ASN A 94 -27.90 -27.22 32.15
C ASN A 94 -28.32 -28.33 31.16
N PRO A 95 -29.07 -29.33 31.62
CA PRO A 95 -29.40 -30.52 30.82
C PRO A 95 -30.28 -30.24 29.59
N SER A 96 -30.99 -29.11 29.54
CA SER A 96 -31.82 -28.70 28.39
C SER A 96 -31.00 -28.27 27.15
N GLU A 97 -29.72 -27.95 27.30
CA GLU A 97 -28.87 -27.46 26.21
C GLU A 97 -28.11 -28.57 25.46
N ILE A 98 -28.39 -29.84 25.75
CA ILE A 98 -27.69 -31.00 25.16
C ILE A 98 -28.01 -31.22 23.65
N THR A 99 -28.95 -30.49 23.08
CA THR A 99 -29.36 -30.69 21.67
C THR A 99 -28.29 -30.32 20.66
N ASN A 100 -27.38 -29.39 20.97
CA ASN A 100 -26.30 -28.98 20.09
C ASN A 100 -24.96 -28.85 20.85
N VAL A 101 -24.52 -29.93 21.48
CA VAL A 101 -23.32 -29.97 22.34
C VAL A 101 -22.03 -29.54 21.57
N GLY A 102 -21.96 -29.78 20.27
CA GLY A 102 -20.77 -29.47 19.49
C GLY A 102 -20.55 -27.96 19.31
N ASP A 103 -21.59 -27.23 18.98
CA ASP A 103 -21.51 -25.77 18.84
C ASP A 103 -21.42 -25.09 20.20
N LEU A 104 -22.13 -25.67 21.21
CA LEU A 104 -22.04 -25.21 22.59
C LEU A 104 -20.61 -25.36 23.15
N LEU A 105 -19.91 -26.47 22.83
CA LEU A 105 -18.54 -26.69 23.21
C LEU A 105 -17.61 -25.63 22.57
N LYS A 106 -17.80 -25.35 21.29
CA LYS A 106 -17.02 -24.29 20.61
C LYS A 106 -17.22 -22.95 21.30
N SER A 107 -18.47 -22.55 21.51
CA SER A 107 -18.81 -21.30 22.18
C SER A 107 -18.20 -21.21 23.58
N PHE A 108 -18.22 -22.30 24.33
CA PHE A 108 -17.70 -22.36 25.70
C PHE A 108 -16.16 -22.25 25.74
N ILE A 109 -15.46 -23.02 24.90
CA ILE A 109 -13.98 -23.03 24.85
C ILE A 109 -13.43 -21.70 24.42
N TYR A 110 -14.07 -21.04 23.44
CA TYR A 110 -13.64 -19.75 22.94
C TYR A 110 -14.23 -18.56 23.71
N ASP A 111 -14.91 -18.82 24.85
CA ASP A 111 -15.60 -17.80 25.66
C ASP A 111 -16.66 -16.99 24.88
N THR A 112 -17.12 -17.51 23.74
CA THR A 112 -18.11 -16.83 22.89
C THR A 112 -19.55 -17.01 23.37
N MET A 113 -19.78 -17.72 24.46
CA MET A 113 -21.13 -17.92 25.05
C MET A 113 -21.76 -16.64 25.60
N LYS A 114 -20.93 -15.63 25.88
CA LYS A 114 -21.36 -14.33 26.42
C LYS A 114 -20.85 -13.14 25.59
N GLU A 115 -19.96 -13.36 24.63
CA GLU A 115 -19.34 -12.29 23.88
C GLU A 115 -20.00 -12.18 22.49
N ASN A 116 -20.55 -11.01 22.24
CA ASN A 116 -20.89 -10.54 20.90
C ASN A 116 -19.68 -10.78 19.95
N CYS A 117 -19.92 -11.27 18.74
CA CYS A 117 -18.86 -11.48 17.73
C CYS A 117 -17.93 -10.28 17.58
N ILE A 118 -18.44 -9.07 17.77
CA ILE A 118 -17.68 -7.82 17.70
C ILE A 118 -16.66 -7.76 18.84
N GLU A 119 -17.03 -8.12 20.05
CA GLU A 119 -16.11 -8.11 21.20
C GLU A 119 -15.01 -9.14 21.05
N TYR A 120 -15.34 -10.34 20.57
CA TYR A 120 -14.34 -11.34 20.21
C TYR A 120 -13.33 -10.80 19.20
N LEU A 121 -13.79 -10.15 18.13
CA LEU A 121 -12.92 -9.54 17.11
C LEU A 121 -12.07 -8.40 17.68
N ARG A 122 -12.63 -7.62 18.64
CA ARG A 122 -11.89 -6.55 19.35
C ARG A 122 -10.74 -7.13 20.15
N THR A 123 -11.02 -8.12 20.98
CA THR A 123 -10.02 -8.79 21.83
C THR A 123 -8.95 -9.45 20.97
N SER A 124 -9.37 -10.22 19.96
CA SER A 124 -8.44 -10.93 19.06
C SER A 124 -7.48 -9.99 18.34
N LYS A 125 -7.96 -8.82 17.83
CA LYS A 125 -7.08 -7.85 17.18
C LYS A 125 -6.12 -7.17 18.17
N ASP A 126 -6.55 -6.92 19.42
CA ASP A 126 -5.71 -6.23 20.41
C ASP A 126 -4.58 -7.15 20.90
N GLU A 127 -4.86 -8.44 21.04
CA GLU A 127 -3.89 -9.46 21.42
C GLU A 127 -2.94 -9.85 20.27
N ASP A 128 -3.30 -9.58 19.02
CA ASP A 128 -2.50 -9.95 17.86
C ASP A 128 -1.25 -9.08 17.72
N LYS A 129 -0.10 -9.69 18.00
CA LYS A 129 1.23 -9.10 17.87
C LYS A 129 1.80 -9.15 16.45
N THR A 130 1.09 -9.80 15.51
CA THR A 130 1.56 -9.95 14.13
C THR A 130 1.11 -8.81 13.21
N ILE A 131 0.15 -7.98 13.66
CA ILE A 131 -0.35 -6.83 12.92
C ILE A 131 0.19 -5.51 13.48
N SER A 132 0.34 -4.52 12.60
CA SER A 132 0.81 -3.18 13.00
C SER A 132 -0.26 -2.41 13.78
N GLU A 133 0.17 -1.44 14.60
CA GLU A 133 -0.75 -0.54 15.30
C GLU A 133 -1.65 0.26 14.32
N GLY A 134 -1.16 0.58 13.12
CA GLY A 134 -1.97 1.18 12.06
C GLY A 134 -3.12 0.25 11.62
N THR A 135 -2.82 -1.05 11.45
CA THR A 135 -3.83 -2.06 11.12
C THR A 135 -4.84 -2.23 12.25
N LYS A 136 -4.39 -2.21 13.52
CA LYS A 136 -5.29 -2.26 14.69
C LYS A 136 -6.27 -1.08 14.71
N LYS A 137 -5.79 0.13 14.39
CA LYS A 137 -6.65 1.33 14.27
C LYS A 137 -7.68 1.20 13.14
N ASP A 138 -7.28 0.67 11.98
CA ASP A 138 -8.18 0.43 10.86
C ASP A 138 -9.26 -0.61 11.24
N TYR A 139 -8.87 -1.71 11.88
CA TYR A 139 -9.79 -2.73 12.37
C TYR A 139 -10.75 -2.18 13.42
N LYS A 140 -10.25 -1.38 14.37
CA LYS A 140 -11.10 -0.69 15.34
C LYS A 140 -12.17 0.15 14.65
N SER A 141 -11.77 0.95 13.66
CA SER A 141 -12.74 1.78 12.92
C SER A 141 -13.82 0.94 12.22
N ALA A 142 -13.47 -0.23 11.67
CA ALA A 142 -14.43 -1.12 11.04
C ALA A 142 -15.40 -1.73 12.07
N LEU A 143 -14.90 -2.12 13.24
CA LEU A 143 -15.72 -2.66 14.32
C LEU A 143 -16.65 -1.59 14.93
N ASP A 144 -16.17 -0.36 15.12
CA ASP A 144 -16.98 0.74 15.63
C ASP A 144 -18.16 1.07 14.69
N ASN A 145 -17.93 1.02 13.37
CA ASN A 145 -19.00 1.18 12.39
C ASN A 145 -19.98 0.00 12.37
N LEU A 146 -19.47 -1.23 12.51
CA LEU A 146 -20.30 -2.42 12.58
C LEU A 146 -21.18 -2.43 13.85
N GLU A 147 -20.63 -2.01 14.98
CA GLU A 147 -21.36 -1.88 16.24
C GLU A 147 -22.50 -0.88 16.13
N ARG A 148 -22.28 0.28 15.49
CA ARG A 148 -23.37 1.24 15.21
C ARG A 148 -24.49 0.64 14.36
N PHE A 149 -24.14 -0.18 13.37
CA PHE A 149 -25.13 -0.90 12.57
C PHE A 149 -25.92 -1.91 13.40
N CYS A 150 -25.26 -2.62 14.33
CA CYS A 150 -25.90 -3.57 15.22
C CYS A 150 -26.91 -2.91 16.19
N LEU A 151 -26.67 -1.65 16.58
CA LEU A 151 -27.61 -0.91 17.44
C LEU A 151 -28.96 -0.62 16.77
N GLN A 152 -29.10 -0.84 15.45
CA GLN A 152 -30.32 -0.70 14.68
C GLN A 152 -31.03 -2.06 14.47
N ASP A 153 -31.09 -2.90 15.49
CA ASP A 153 -31.66 -4.26 15.46
C ASP A 153 -31.01 -5.25 14.48
N ASN A 154 -29.78 -4.97 14.06
CA ASN A 154 -29.00 -5.83 13.18
C ASN A 154 -27.93 -6.63 13.94
N VAL A 155 -28.28 -7.17 15.09
CA VAL A 155 -27.34 -7.86 15.98
C VAL A 155 -26.81 -9.14 15.34
N VAL A 156 -25.49 -9.36 15.43
CA VAL A 156 -24.82 -10.59 15.00
C VAL A 156 -24.47 -11.41 16.24
N ASN A 157 -25.13 -12.54 16.38
CA ASN A 157 -24.91 -13.44 17.51
C ASN A 157 -23.91 -14.56 17.20
N LYS A 158 -23.81 -14.95 15.93
CA LYS A 158 -22.90 -16.01 15.45
C LYS A 158 -22.12 -15.55 14.24
N PHE A 159 -20.89 -16.05 14.09
CA PHE A 159 -20.06 -15.70 12.94
C PHE A 159 -20.66 -16.14 11.59
N ASN A 160 -21.43 -17.23 11.58
CA ASN A 160 -22.13 -17.69 10.38
C ASN A 160 -23.29 -16.77 9.95
N ASP A 161 -23.70 -15.82 10.80
CA ASP A 161 -24.75 -14.84 10.47
C ASP A 161 -24.20 -13.70 9.56
N PHE A 162 -22.87 -13.59 9.40
CA PHE A 162 -22.23 -12.67 8.43
C PHE A 162 -22.45 -13.11 6.98
N THR A 163 -23.68 -13.44 6.63
CA THR A 163 -24.05 -13.82 5.27
C THR A 163 -23.88 -12.68 4.28
N LYS A 164 -23.83 -13.01 2.98
CA LYS A 164 -23.82 -11.99 1.90
C LYS A 164 -24.97 -10.99 2.01
N LYS A 165 -26.17 -11.43 2.43
CA LYS A 165 -27.33 -10.56 2.66
C LYS A 165 -27.05 -9.56 3.78
N TYR A 166 -26.50 -10.04 4.90
CA TYR A 166 -26.16 -9.20 6.04
C TYR A 166 -25.14 -8.12 5.65
N ILE A 167 -24.07 -8.52 4.95
CA ILE A 167 -23.02 -7.60 4.52
C ILE A 167 -23.51 -6.58 3.51
N LYS A 168 -24.41 -6.94 2.60
CA LYS A 168 -25.06 -5.96 1.71
C LYS A 168 -25.90 -4.93 2.49
N ASN A 169 -26.60 -5.36 3.52
CA ASN A 169 -27.36 -4.45 4.37
C ASN A 169 -26.42 -3.51 5.15
N TYR A 170 -25.33 -4.04 5.71
CA TYR A 170 -24.31 -3.23 6.35
C TYR A 170 -23.64 -2.25 5.38
N TYR A 171 -23.31 -2.68 4.17
CA TYR A 171 -22.79 -1.82 3.12
C TYR A 171 -23.74 -0.66 2.78
N ASN A 172 -25.02 -0.97 2.60
CA ASN A 172 -26.04 0.04 2.33
C ASN A 172 -26.22 1.01 3.51
N TYR A 173 -26.15 0.52 4.74
CA TYR A 173 -26.10 1.36 5.93
C TYR A 173 -24.94 2.34 5.90
N LEU A 174 -23.71 1.87 5.62
CA LEU A 174 -22.55 2.74 5.52
C LEU A 174 -22.71 3.82 4.43
N LEU A 175 -23.36 3.49 3.30
CA LEU A 175 -23.66 4.45 2.25
C LEU A 175 -24.73 5.46 2.63
N SER A 176 -25.62 5.13 3.57
CA SER A 176 -26.70 6.01 4.02
C SER A 176 -26.28 6.99 5.13
N ILE A 177 -25.10 6.82 5.72
CA ILE A 177 -24.59 7.72 6.76
C ILE A 177 -24.44 9.14 6.19
N ASP A 178 -25.09 10.10 6.85
CA ASP A 178 -25.10 11.52 6.50
C ASP A 178 -24.76 12.45 7.69
N ASP A 179 -24.37 11.88 8.83
CA ASP A 179 -24.04 12.59 10.07
C ASP A 179 -22.53 12.54 10.43
N ASN A 180 -21.66 12.19 9.47
CA ASN A 180 -20.23 12.11 9.73
C ASN A 180 -19.62 13.52 9.95
N PRO A 181 -19.15 13.85 11.17
CA PRO A 181 -18.67 15.20 11.50
C PRO A 181 -17.35 15.57 10.80
N ARG A 182 -16.67 14.60 10.18
CA ARG A 182 -15.39 14.82 9.48
C ARG A 182 -15.56 15.34 8.06
N THR A 183 -16.79 15.37 7.55
CA THR A 183 -17.08 15.78 6.17
C THR A 183 -18.18 16.82 6.14
N LYS A 184 -18.09 17.78 5.20
CA LYS A 184 -19.09 18.86 5.10
C LYS A 184 -20.49 18.37 4.72
N ASP A 185 -20.57 17.28 3.96
CA ASP A 185 -21.81 16.65 3.51
C ASP A 185 -22.31 15.54 4.45
N GLY A 186 -21.62 15.30 5.55
CA GLY A 186 -21.93 14.23 6.51
C GLY A 186 -21.72 12.81 5.98
N LYS A 187 -21.41 12.62 4.68
CA LYS A 187 -21.37 11.32 4.02
C LYS A 187 -20.00 10.65 4.09
N LEU A 188 -19.97 9.33 4.00
CA LEU A 188 -18.75 8.56 3.84
C LEU A 188 -18.34 8.45 2.36
N SER A 189 -17.04 8.49 2.06
CA SER A 189 -16.58 8.26 0.69
C SER A 189 -16.71 6.77 0.31
N ILE A 190 -16.97 6.48 -0.95
CA ILE A 190 -17.05 5.10 -1.47
C ILE A 190 -15.77 4.31 -1.18
N SER A 191 -14.61 4.94 -1.36
CA SER A 191 -13.31 4.34 -1.04
C SER A 191 -13.20 3.93 0.43
N TYR A 192 -13.70 4.76 1.35
CA TYR A 192 -13.71 4.44 2.77
C TYR A 192 -14.68 3.30 3.08
N VAL A 193 -15.91 3.33 2.54
CA VAL A 193 -16.90 2.27 2.73
C VAL A 193 -16.36 0.92 2.24
N ASN A 194 -15.78 0.87 1.03
CA ASN A 194 -15.19 -0.36 0.50
C ASN A 194 -14.01 -0.84 1.36
N LYS A 195 -13.22 0.08 1.94
CA LYS A 195 -12.16 -0.24 2.89
C LYS A 195 -12.73 -0.90 4.16
N GLN A 196 -13.85 -0.40 4.72
CA GLN A 196 -14.46 -0.97 5.91
C GLN A 196 -14.86 -2.44 5.70
N ILE A 197 -15.49 -2.74 4.56
CA ILE A 197 -15.85 -4.12 4.19
C ILE A 197 -14.60 -5.00 4.05
N SER A 198 -13.54 -4.48 3.43
CA SER A 198 -12.28 -5.22 3.28
C SER A 198 -11.62 -5.51 4.64
N GLN A 199 -11.63 -4.55 5.55
CA GLN A 199 -11.09 -4.75 6.91
C GLN A 199 -11.90 -5.79 7.70
N LEU A 200 -13.22 -5.73 7.60
CA LEU A 200 -14.10 -6.72 8.23
C LEU A 200 -13.84 -8.13 7.66
N TRP A 201 -13.71 -8.26 6.34
CA TRP A 201 -13.36 -9.51 5.69
C TRP A 201 -12.03 -10.08 6.21
N ASN A 202 -11.00 -9.24 6.29
CA ASN A 202 -9.68 -9.65 6.79
C ASN A 202 -9.73 -10.13 8.24
N MET A 203 -10.48 -9.43 9.11
CA MET A 203 -10.66 -9.82 10.50
C MET A 203 -11.40 -11.16 10.62
N LEU A 204 -12.50 -11.33 9.89
CA LEU A 204 -13.28 -12.56 9.92
C LEU A 204 -12.47 -13.74 9.38
N ASN A 205 -11.72 -13.54 8.30
CA ASN A 205 -10.84 -14.59 7.78
C ASN A 205 -9.78 -14.99 8.80
N LYS A 206 -9.08 -14.00 9.39
CA LYS A 206 -7.96 -14.25 10.29
C LYS A 206 -8.41 -14.78 11.66
N TYR A 207 -9.48 -14.22 12.24
CA TYR A 207 -9.85 -14.51 13.62
C TYR A 207 -11.04 -15.46 13.75
N ALA A 208 -11.93 -15.52 12.76
CA ALA A 208 -13.08 -16.40 12.82
C ALA A 208 -12.91 -17.67 11.99
N VAL A 209 -12.47 -17.56 10.73
CA VAL A 209 -12.29 -18.72 9.86
C VAL A 209 -11.08 -19.55 10.26
N GLU A 210 -9.92 -18.94 10.49
CA GLU A 210 -8.70 -19.66 10.89
C GLU A 210 -8.88 -20.38 12.24
N ASN A 211 -9.78 -19.88 13.11
CA ASN A 211 -10.15 -20.50 14.39
C ASN A 211 -11.38 -21.41 14.32
N GLU A 212 -11.89 -21.68 13.11
CA GLU A 212 -13.05 -22.56 12.86
C GLU A 212 -14.37 -22.10 13.54
N LEU A 213 -14.49 -20.81 13.83
CA LEU A 213 -15.72 -20.19 14.36
C LEU A 213 -16.71 -19.83 13.24
N MET A 214 -16.20 -19.69 12.00
CA MET A 214 -16.96 -19.33 10.81
C MET A 214 -16.65 -20.30 9.66
N ASP A 215 -17.68 -20.66 8.90
CA ASP A 215 -17.49 -21.43 7.68
C ASP A 215 -16.90 -20.52 6.60
N TYR A 216 -15.78 -20.93 6.00
CA TYR A 216 -15.11 -20.19 4.94
C TYR A 216 -15.99 -19.99 3.70
N SER A 217 -16.93 -20.89 3.43
CA SER A 217 -17.88 -20.76 2.30
C SER A 217 -18.68 -19.46 2.37
N ILE A 218 -19.00 -18.98 3.58
CA ILE A 218 -19.70 -17.71 3.78
C ILE A 218 -18.86 -16.53 3.31
N LEU A 219 -17.56 -16.54 3.61
CA LEU A 219 -16.64 -15.48 3.11
C LEU A 219 -16.42 -15.56 1.60
N LEU A 220 -16.42 -16.76 1.02
CA LEU A 220 -16.32 -16.93 -0.44
C LEU A 220 -17.47 -16.25 -1.17
N GLU A 221 -18.68 -16.27 -0.60
CA GLU A 221 -19.82 -15.56 -1.19
C GLU A 221 -19.61 -14.04 -1.29
N TRP A 222 -18.72 -13.49 -0.43
CA TRP A 222 -18.38 -12.07 -0.48
C TRP A 222 -17.30 -11.76 -1.51
N GLN A 223 -16.48 -12.73 -1.96
CA GLN A 223 -15.33 -12.44 -2.83
C GLN A 223 -15.74 -11.74 -4.12
N ASN A 224 -16.92 -12.03 -4.66
CA ASN A 224 -17.42 -11.35 -5.84
C ASN A 224 -18.08 -9.99 -5.50
N ARG A 225 -17.37 -9.17 -4.71
CA ARG A 225 -17.84 -7.84 -4.27
C ARG A 225 -18.08 -6.89 -5.44
N GLY A 226 -17.29 -7.00 -6.51
CA GLY A 226 -17.43 -6.16 -7.70
C GLY A 226 -18.83 -6.20 -8.34
N ALA A 227 -19.66 -7.22 -8.03
CA ALA A 227 -21.02 -7.33 -8.51
C ALA A 227 -22.03 -6.45 -7.72
N TRP A 228 -21.69 -6.00 -6.50
CA TRP A 228 -22.60 -5.26 -5.63
C TRP A 228 -21.97 -4.05 -4.91
N GLU A 229 -20.64 -3.97 -4.78
CA GLU A 229 -19.95 -2.78 -4.30
C GLU A 229 -19.95 -1.69 -5.37
N LYS A 230 -20.21 -0.45 -4.97
CA LYS A 230 -20.05 0.69 -5.88
C LYS A 230 -18.58 0.87 -6.26
N LYS A 231 -18.30 1.03 -7.54
CA LYS A 231 -16.98 1.45 -8.01
C LYS A 231 -16.74 2.90 -7.60
N ASP A 232 -15.63 3.15 -6.92
CA ASP A 232 -15.18 4.52 -6.67
C ASP A 232 -14.71 5.13 -8.00
N LYS A 233 -15.50 6.03 -8.56
CA LYS A 233 -15.20 6.74 -9.80
C LYS A 233 -13.99 7.68 -9.66
N THR A 234 -13.57 7.97 -8.43
CA THR A 234 -12.42 8.83 -8.13
C THR A 234 -11.15 8.04 -7.81
N LYS A 235 -11.17 6.70 -7.95
CA LYS A 235 -10.04 5.83 -7.56
C LYS A 235 -8.72 6.22 -8.25
N ASN A 236 -8.80 6.66 -9.49
CA ASN A 236 -7.64 7.05 -10.30
C ASN A 236 -7.37 8.56 -10.28
N ASN A 237 -8.23 9.35 -9.63
CA ASN A 237 -8.02 10.79 -9.54
C ASN A 237 -7.00 11.10 -8.45
N GLU A 238 -6.25 12.16 -8.63
CA GLU A 238 -5.30 12.62 -7.63
C GLU A 238 -6.01 13.08 -6.36
N LYS A 239 -5.52 12.62 -5.21
CA LYS A 239 -6.07 12.93 -3.89
C LYS A 239 -5.23 13.95 -3.12
N GLY A 240 -4.45 14.77 -3.81
CA GLY A 240 -3.60 15.78 -3.19
C GLY A 240 -2.70 16.43 -4.22
N ILE A 241 -1.90 17.39 -3.78
CA ILE A 241 -1.01 18.18 -4.63
C ILE A 241 0.45 17.76 -4.51
N ALA A 242 1.24 18.10 -5.50
CA ALA A 242 2.68 18.27 -5.41
C ALA A 242 2.99 19.78 -5.40
N LEU A 243 4.06 20.19 -4.75
CA LEU A 243 4.54 21.56 -4.77
C LEU A 243 5.33 21.82 -6.04
N ARG A 244 5.23 23.05 -6.52
CA ARG A 244 6.07 23.60 -7.59
C ARG A 244 7.38 24.12 -7.00
N ASP A 245 8.38 24.34 -7.85
CA ASP A 245 9.68 24.88 -7.45
C ASP A 245 9.53 26.24 -6.73
N ASP A 246 8.71 27.14 -7.28
CA ASP A 246 8.43 28.45 -6.67
C ASP A 246 7.79 28.34 -5.28
N GLU A 247 6.95 27.35 -5.07
CA GLU A 247 6.30 27.11 -3.79
C GLU A 247 7.29 26.57 -2.73
N ILE A 248 8.24 25.71 -3.15
CA ILE A 248 9.31 25.24 -2.26
C ILE A 248 10.21 26.42 -1.85
N ILE A 249 10.53 27.32 -2.79
CA ILE A 249 11.32 28.51 -2.52
C ILE A 249 10.60 29.43 -1.54
N LYS A 250 9.31 29.70 -1.73
CA LYS A 250 8.50 30.48 -0.79
C LYS A 250 8.50 29.88 0.62
N LEU A 251 8.39 28.55 0.73
CA LEU A 251 8.45 27.86 2.02
C LEU A 251 9.83 28.00 2.65
N TRP A 252 10.90 27.91 1.88
CA TRP A 252 12.26 28.10 2.36
C TRP A 252 12.54 29.53 2.82
N GLU A 253 12.11 30.52 2.06
CA GLU A 253 12.21 31.93 2.43
C GLU A 253 11.41 32.22 3.70
N TYR A 254 10.20 31.67 3.79
CA TYR A 254 9.38 31.79 5.00
C TYR A 254 10.03 31.12 6.21
N TRP A 255 10.68 29.94 6.04
CA TRP A 255 11.39 29.23 7.10
C TRP A 255 12.45 30.11 7.79
N SER A 256 13.16 30.94 7.04
CA SER A 256 14.18 31.84 7.57
C SER A 256 13.61 32.92 8.49
N ASN A 257 12.32 33.23 8.34
CA ASN A 257 11.61 34.30 9.05
C ASN A 257 10.63 33.77 10.12
N ILE A 258 10.60 32.46 10.39
CA ILE A 258 9.72 31.89 11.42
C ILE A 258 10.36 32.06 12.81
N ASP A 259 9.62 32.73 13.75
CA ASP A 259 10.01 32.86 15.14
C ASP A 259 9.65 31.61 15.97
N ASN A 260 8.55 30.93 15.62
CA ASN A 260 8.08 29.75 16.35
C ASN A 260 8.93 28.54 16.00
N GLN A 261 9.72 28.02 16.94
CA GLN A 261 10.63 26.90 16.71
C GLN A 261 9.90 25.62 16.30
N ASN A 262 8.72 25.33 16.86
CA ASN A 262 7.95 24.15 16.46
C ASN A 262 7.53 24.20 14.98
N ASP A 263 7.09 25.37 14.50
CA ASP A 263 6.74 25.54 13.08
C ASP A 263 7.97 25.47 12.19
N LYS A 264 9.09 26.01 12.67
CA LYS A 264 10.38 25.94 11.99
C LYS A 264 10.84 24.50 11.80
N ASP A 265 10.73 23.68 12.84
CA ASP A 265 11.11 22.27 12.82
C ASP A 265 10.16 21.43 11.94
N ILE A 266 8.85 21.70 12.00
CA ILE A 266 7.85 21.03 11.14
C ILE A 266 8.11 21.36 9.68
N LEU A 267 8.39 22.63 9.36
CA LEU A 267 8.65 23.04 7.98
C LEU A 267 9.99 22.48 7.47
N ALA A 268 11.04 22.47 8.30
CA ALA A 268 12.31 21.85 7.94
C ALA A 268 12.15 20.35 7.62
N THR A 269 11.43 19.62 8.47
CA THR A 269 11.12 18.20 8.24
C THR A 269 10.34 18.00 6.94
N PHE A 270 9.32 18.82 6.69
CA PHE A 270 8.54 18.77 5.46
C PHE A 270 9.37 19.08 4.20
N LEU A 271 10.25 20.08 4.25
CA LEU A 271 11.16 20.37 3.16
C LEU A 271 12.14 19.21 2.90
N LEU A 272 12.66 18.58 3.96
CA LEU A 272 13.48 17.38 3.80
C LEU A 272 12.70 16.24 3.13
N GLU A 273 11.40 16.06 3.44
CA GLU A 273 10.55 15.09 2.71
C GLU A 273 10.41 15.45 1.22
N CYS A 274 10.23 16.74 0.90
CA CYS A 274 10.18 17.24 -0.48
C CYS A 274 11.47 16.99 -1.26
N LEU A 275 12.61 16.93 -0.57
CA LEU A 275 13.95 16.90 -1.18
C LEU A 275 14.62 15.51 -1.11
N THR A 276 14.05 14.57 -0.34
CA THR A 276 14.58 13.21 -0.19
C THR A 276 13.57 12.13 -0.53
N GLY A 277 12.29 12.47 -0.61
CA GLY A 277 11.21 11.57 -0.94
C GLY A 277 10.89 10.53 0.13
N GLN A 278 11.45 10.66 1.33
CA GLN A 278 11.21 9.70 2.39
C GLN A 278 9.81 9.86 2.98
N ARG A 279 9.26 8.79 3.59
CA ARG A 279 7.99 8.88 4.29
C ARG A 279 8.19 9.59 5.63
N PHE A 280 7.17 10.24 6.13
CA PHE A 280 7.17 10.86 7.46
C PHE A 280 7.64 9.91 8.57
N SER A 281 7.26 8.63 8.52
CA SER A 281 7.71 7.61 9.48
C SER A 281 9.18 7.23 9.35
N ASP A 282 9.80 7.52 8.21
CA ASP A 282 11.16 7.11 7.89
C ASP A 282 12.13 8.30 7.95
N ILE A 283 11.60 9.56 7.80
CA ILE A 283 12.41 10.78 7.72
C ILE A 283 13.22 11.03 8.99
N GLU A 284 12.67 10.72 10.16
CA GLU A 284 13.34 10.90 11.45
C GLU A 284 14.65 10.12 11.58
N LYS A 285 14.80 9.05 10.78
CA LYS A 285 15.96 8.16 10.79
C LYS A 285 17.06 8.58 9.81
N ILE A 286 16.88 9.66 9.07
CA ILE A 286 17.83 10.09 8.04
C ILE A 286 19.19 10.40 8.66
N THR A 287 19.23 11.15 9.75
CA THR A 287 20.48 11.60 10.37
C THR A 287 21.26 10.49 11.07
N ASP A 288 20.55 9.50 11.60
CA ASP A 288 21.20 8.32 12.22
C ASP A 288 21.93 7.44 11.20
N ASN A 289 21.58 7.59 9.92
CA ASN A 289 22.05 6.76 8.81
C ASN A 289 22.68 7.59 7.69
N LEU A 290 23.12 8.82 7.98
CA LEU A 290 23.92 9.61 7.05
C LEU A 290 25.31 8.98 6.93
N ASP A 291 25.72 8.73 5.70
CA ASP A 291 27.02 8.21 5.34
C ASP A 291 27.61 9.06 4.22
N THR A 292 28.93 9.07 4.10
CA THR A 292 29.62 9.77 3.02
C THR A 292 30.38 8.75 2.20
N ILE A 293 29.88 8.43 1.02
CA ILE A 293 30.52 7.54 0.07
C ILE A 293 31.06 8.39 -1.08
N HIS A 294 32.39 8.33 -1.27
CA HIS A 294 33.07 9.10 -2.32
C HIS A 294 32.70 10.59 -2.34
N SER A 295 32.65 11.22 -1.16
CA SER A 295 32.26 12.63 -0.96
C SER A 295 30.77 12.94 -1.16
N ILE A 296 29.91 11.93 -1.35
CA ILE A 296 28.48 12.10 -1.52
C ILE A 296 27.77 11.74 -0.22
N THR A 297 26.96 12.66 0.28
CA THR A 297 26.09 12.40 1.42
C THR A 297 24.96 11.47 0.99
N THR A 298 24.87 10.31 1.62
CA THR A 298 23.82 9.32 1.35
C THR A 298 23.01 9.05 2.60
N ILE A 299 21.76 8.67 2.39
CA ILE A 299 20.85 8.16 3.41
C ILE A 299 20.77 6.66 3.26
N GLN A 300 21.04 5.92 4.32
CA GLN A 300 20.82 4.47 4.36
C GLN A 300 19.80 4.18 5.45
N LEU A 301 18.67 3.62 5.06
CA LEU A 301 17.60 3.30 6.03
C LEU A 301 16.79 2.07 5.61
N THR A 302 16.19 1.43 6.60
CA THR A 302 15.18 0.40 6.39
C THR A 302 13.79 1.02 6.58
N GLN A 303 13.00 1.01 5.52
CA GLN A 303 11.65 1.60 5.54
C GLN A 303 10.74 0.86 6.52
N GLN A 304 10.11 1.57 7.44
CA GLN A 304 9.27 1.00 8.48
C GLN A 304 8.06 0.22 7.92
N LYS A 305 7.43 0.74 6.88
CA LYS A 305 6.22 0.13 6.30
C LYS A 305 6.49 -1.12 5.46
N THR A 306 7.62 -1.18 4.78
CA THR A 306 7.90 -2.23 3.78
C THR A 306 9.04 -3.16 4.18
N GLY A 307 9.79 -2.83 5.22
CA GLY A 307 11.00 -3.56 5.62
C GLY A 307 12.15 -3.46 4.59
N LYS A 308 11.99 -2.66 3.52
CA LYS A 308 12.98 -2.55 2.45
C LYS A 308 14.12 -1.66 2.87
N ALA A 309 15.35 -2.17 2.79
CA ALA A 309 16.55 -1.36 2.91
C ALA A 309 16.75 -0.54 1.62
N ILE A 310 16.99 0.74 1.77
CA ILE A 310 17.28 1.66 0.67
C ILE A 310 18.51 2.49 1.00
N ARG A 311 19.27 2.87 -0.05
CA ARG A 311 20.35 3.85 0.04
C ARG A 311 20.10 4.91 -1.03
N VAL A 312 20.04 6.16 -0.61
CA VAL A 312 19.65 7.30 -1.47
C VAL A 312 20.63 8.43 -1.25
N GLY A 313 21.15 9.00 -2.33
CA GLY A 313 21.98 10.21 -2.26
C GLY A 313 21.14 11.46 -2.03
N ILE A 314 21.67 12.42 -1.27
CA ILE A 314 21.08 13.75 -1.13
C ILE A 314 21.45 14.56 -2.37
N ILE A 315 20.51 14.72 -3.27
CA ILE A 315 20.69 15.29 -4.61
C ILE A 315 20.34 16.79 -4.72
N PHE A 316 19.77 17.38 -3.68
CA PHE A 316 19.40 18.79 -3.66
C PHE A 316 20.23 19.55 -2.61
N GLU A 317 20.85 20.66 -3.01
CA GLU A 317 21.64 21.52 -2.13
C GLU A 317 20.84 22.06 -0.95
N LEU A 318 19.56 22.38 -1.16
CA LEU A 318 18.69 22.82 -0.08
C LEU A 318 18.57 21.78 1.04
N ALA A 319 18.53 20.49 0.72
CA ALA A 319 18.49 19.43 1.74
C ALA A 319 19.77 19.44 2.60
N LYS A 320 20.94 19.57 1.95
CA LYS A 320 22.23 19.72 2.67
C LYS A 320 22.24 20.97 3.54
N THR A 321 21.72 22.08 3.04
CA THR A 321 21.67 23.35 3.78
C THR A 321 20.80 23.22 5.03
N ILE A 322 19.62 22.62 4.91
CA ILE A 322 18.74 22.35 6.06
C ILE A 322 19.46 21.46 7.08
N LEU A 323 20.06 20.35 6.67
CA LEU A 323 20.78 19.46 7.57
C LEU A 323 21.93 20.16 8.30
N LYS A 324 22.69 21.00 7.59
CA LYS A 324 23.76 21.82 8.21
C LYS A 324 23.22 22.77 9.29
N GLN A 325 22.06 23.39 9.07
CA GLN A 325 21.43 24.30 10.05
C GLN A 325 21.04 23.56 11.34
N TYR A 326 20.77 22.28 11.26
CA TYR A 326 20.47 21.41 12.40
C TYR A 326 21.67 20.56 12.85
N GLU A 327 22.91 20.95 12.50
CA GLU A 327 24.14 20.24 12.88
C GLU A 327 24.12 18.76 12.46
N ASN A 328 23.52 18.45 11.33
CA ASN A 328 23.27 17.08 10.83
C ASN A 328 22.40 16.24 11.77
N LYS A 329 21.55 16.88 12.59
CA LYS A 329 20.52 16.22 13.38
C LYS A 329 19.15 16.45 12.75
N MET A 330 18.19 15.65 13.11
CA MET A 330 16.80 15.92 12.69
C MET A 330 16.19 17.04 13.51
N PRO A 331 15.33 17.89 12.88
CA PRO A 331 14.45 18.80 13.62
C PRO A 331 13.61 18.03 14.65
N GLN A 332 13.07 18.73 15.64
CA GLN A 332 12.17 18.12 16.62
C GLN A 332 10.95 17.48 15.92
N SER A 333 10.66 16.24 16.30
CA SER A 333 9.54 15.49 15.76
C SER A 333 8.23 15.78 16.49
N PHE A 334 7.14 15.76 15.75
CA PHE A 334 5.77 15.96 16.24
C PHE A 334 4.84 14.86 15.68
N SER A 335 3.65 14.73 16.26
CA SER A 335 2.66 13.81 15.69
C SER A 335 2.24 14.25 14.28
N ILE A 336 1.96 13.27 13.40
CA ILE A 336 1.56 13.54 12.01
C ILE A 336 0.32 14.44 11.92
N ASP A 337 -0.63 14.29 12.83
CA ASP A 337 -1.85 15.10 12.84
C ASP A 337 -1.56 16.57 13.19
N TYR A 338 -0.69 16.78 14.17
CA TYR A 338 -0.25 18.13 14.54
C TYR A 338 0.54 18.77 13.40
N SER A 339 1.52 18.04 12.85
CA SER A 339 2.33 18.51 11.72
C SER A 339 1.47 18.87 10.51
N ASN A 340 0.50 18.04 10.14
CA ASN A 340 -0.41 18.31 9.04
C ASN A 340 -1.27 19.57 9.28
N LYS A 341 -1.74 19.78 10.52
CA LYS A 341 -2.51 20.96 10.88
C LYS A 341 -1.65 22.22 10.78
N ARG A 342 -0.42 22.17 11.29
CA ARG A 342 0.51 23.31 11.25
C ARG A 342 0.96 23.62 9.83
N MET A 343 1.29 22.61 9.02
CA MET A 343 1.70 22.81 7.62
C MET A 343 0.69 23.58 6.78
N LYS A 344 -0.61 23.41 7.01
CA LYS A 344 -1.63 24.21 6.33
C LYS A 344 -1.58 25.68 6.73
N ALA A 345 -1.34 25.98 7.99
CA ALA A 345 -1.18 27.34 8.48
C ALA A 345 0.13 27.96 7.96
N ILE A 346 1.23 27.22 8.00
CA ILE A 346 2.53 27.60 7.45
C ILE A 346 2.41 27.88 5.95
N GLY A 347 1.81 26.98 5.19
CA GLY A 347 1.63 27.15 3.73
C GLY A 347 0.80 28.39 3.39
N LYS A 348 -0.24 28.68 4.17
CA LYS A 348 -1.01 29.92 4.02
C LYS A 348 -0.15 31.15 4.27
N ALA A 349 0.62 31.15 5.37
CA ALA A 349 1.49 32.27 5.75
C ALA A 349 2.65 32.46 4.75
N ALA A 350 3.16 31.38 4.18
CA ALA A 350 4.20 31.41 3.14
C ALA A 350 3.67 31.80 1.75
N GLY A 351 2.37 32.05 1.60
CA GLY A 351 1.79 32.43 0.31
C GLY A 351 1.67 31.28 -0.70
N ILE A 352 1.37 30.07 -0.22
CA ILE A 352 1.00 28.96 -1.10
C ILE A 352 -0.46 29.16 -1.53
N GLU A 353 -0.63 29.81 -2.66
CA GLU A 353 -1.92 30.24 -3.20
C GLU A 353 -2.33 29.41 -4.41
N GLY A 354 -3.58 29.61 -4.83
CA GLY A 354 -4.21 28.93 -5.96
C GLY A 354 -5.30 27.97 -5.51
N GLN A 355 -6.11 27.56 -6.45
CA GLN A 355 -7.23 26.67 -6.23
C GLN A 355 -7.02 25.35 -6.95
N GLU A 356 -7.41 24.26 -6.29
CA GLU A 356 -7.39 22.91 -6.85
C GLU A 356 -8.79 22.31 -6.80
N THR A 357 -9.19 21.68 -7.88
CA THR A 357 -10.43 20.93 -7.94
C THR A 357 -10.20 19.50 -7.52
N MET A 358 -10.69 19.16 -6.35
CA MET A 358 -10.67 17.80 -5.83
C MET A 358 -11.98 17.09 -6.15
N THR A 359 -11.89 15.82 -6.48
CA THR A 359 -13.08 15.02 -6.76
C THR A 359 -13.39 14.09 -5.58
N ARG A 360 -14.68 13.92 -5.29
CA ARG A 360 -15.16 13.04 -4.24
C ARG A 360 -16.38 12.26 -4.72
N HIS A 361 -16.41 10.98 -4.39
CA HIS A 361 -17.53 10.11 -4.61
C HIS A 361 -17.98 9.56 -3.26
N SER A 362 -19.17 9.90 -2.78
CA SER A 362 -19.62 9.59 -1.42
C SER A 362 -21.07 9.15 -1.36
N GLY A 363 -21.38 8.39 -0.32
CA GLY A 363 -22.70 7.93 0.00
C GLY A 363 -23.41 7.22 -1.16
N ASN A 364 -24.69 7.51 -1.31
CA ASN A 364 -25.52 6.99 -2.40
C ASN A 364 -25.48 7.86 -3.67
N ASP A 365 -24.60 8.86 -3.74
CA ASP A 365 -24.50 9.76 -4.89
C ASP A 365 -24.21 8.98 -6.17
N THR A 366 -24.88 9.35 -7.25
CA THR A 366 -24.67 8.76 -8.58
C THR A 366 -23.53 9.43 -9.33
N HIS A 367 -23.18 10.67 -8.95
CA HIS A 367 -22.20 11.52 -9.59
C HIS A 367 -21.04 11.82 -8.64
N VAL A 368 -19.88 12.07 -9.24
CA VAL A 368 -18.70 12.57 -8.53
C VAL A 368 -18.92 14.06 -8.24
N GLN A 369 -18.68 14.45 -7.02
CA GLN A 369 -18.70 15.85 -6.59
C GLN A 369 -17.33 16.49 -6.83
N SER A 370 -17.32 17.71 -7.33
CA SER A 370 -16.12 18.55 -7.41
C SER A 370 -16.09 19.51 -6.23
N ILE A 371 -14.97 19.53 -5.51
CA ILE A 371 -14.75 20.37 -4.35
C ILE A 371 -13.54 21.26 -4.62
N ILE A 372 -13.73 22.57 -4.65
CA ILE A 372 -12.63 23.52 -4.79
C ILE A 372 -12.00 23.74 -3.42
N LYS A 373 -10.68 23.62 -3.36
CA LYS A 373 -9.86 23.90 -2.17
C LYS A 373 -8.70 24.79 -2.51
N GLN A 374 -8.26 25.57 -1.53
CA GLN A 374 -7.01 26.31 -1.67
C GLN A 374 -5.83 25.34 -1.57
N ARG A 375 -4.73 25.60 -2.30
CA ARG A 375 -3.57 24.72 -2.34
C ARG A 375 -2.98 24.48 -0.95
N TYR A 376 -2.86 25.51 -0.10
CA TYR A 376 -2.38 25.36 1.28
C TYR A 376 -3.24 24.43 2.14
N GLU A 377 -4.56 24.31 1.87
CA GLU A 377 -5.45 23.39 2.60
C GLU A 377 -5.18 21.92 2.28
N LEU A 378 -4.51 21.65 1.17
CA LEU A 378 -4.17 20.30 0.70
C LEU A 378 -2.79 19.83 1.18
N LEU A 379 -2.02 20.70 1.83
CA LEU A 379 -0.71 20.35 2.37
C LEU A 379 -0.84 19.31 3.49
N SER A 380 0.00 18.31 3.39
CA SER A 380 0.16 17.23 4.36
C SER A 380 1.58 16.68 4.27
N GLN A 381 2.05 15.93 5.25
CA GLN A 381 3.37 15.31 5.17
C GLN A 381 3.53 14.43 3.93
N HIS A 382 2.48 13.75 3.51
CA HIS A 382 2.53 12.98 2.26
C HIS A 382 2.72 13.85 0.99
N THR A 383 2.38 15.14 1.04
CA THR A 383 2.66 16.09 -0.04
C THR A 383 4.17 16.21 -0.29
N GLY A 384 5.00 16.19 0.75
CA GLY A 384 6.47 16.24 0.61
C GLY A 384 6.98 15.11 -0.28
N ARG A 385 6.65 13.87 0.05
CA ARG A 385 7.06 12.72 -0.76
C ARG A 385 6.51 12.76 -2.20
N ARG A 386 5.27 13.22 -2.38
CA ARG A 386 4.68 13.41 -3.71
C ARG A 386 5.45 14.46 -4.51
N THR A 387 5.79 15.56 -3.87
CA THR A 387 6.61 16.64 -4.44
C THR A 387 7.95 16.12 -4.95
N PHE A 388 8.69 15.34 -4.16
CA PHE A 388 9.94 14.74 -4.59
C PHE A 388 9.79 13.93 -5.87
N ILE A 389 8.80 13.03 -5.92
CA ILE A 389 8.56 12.19 -7.10
C ILE A 389 8.23 13.04 -8.32
N THR A 390 7.38 14.06 -8.15
CA THR A 390 7.00 14.97 -9.22
C THR A 390 8.19 15.81 -9.70
N LEU A 391 9.01 16.33 -8.78
CA LEU A 391 10.23 17.06 -9.12
C LEU A 391 11.19 16.23 -9.97
N LEU A 392 11.40 14.97 -9.62
CA LEU A 392 12.26 14.08 -10.39
C LEU A 392 11.64 13.69 -11.73
N ALA A 393 10.31 13.44 -11.76
CA ALA A 393 9.60 13.14 -12.99
C ALA A 393 9.66 14.30 -13.99
N LEU A 394 9.52 15.54 -13.49
CA LEU A 394 9.63 16.75 -14.30
C LEU A 394 11.07 17.01 -14.79
N ARG A 395 12.06 16.46 -14.09
CA ARG A 395 13.48 16.45 -14.52
C ARG A 395 13.83 15.19 -15.32
N GLU A 396 12.84 14.56 -15.91
CA GLU A 396 12.96 13.42 -16.83
C GLU A 396 13.60 12.14 -16.26
N TRP A 397 13.64 12.02 -14.95
CA TRP A 397 14.05 10.75 -14.36
C TRP A 397 13.06 9.64 -14.72
N SER A 398 13.60 8.48 -15.08
CA SER A 398 12.76 7.32 -15.35
C SER A 398 11.99 6.88 -14.09
N ALA A 399 10.79 6.34 -14.27
CA ALA A 399 9.98 5.84 -13.16
C ALA A 399 10.72 4.75 -12.34
N ASN A 400 11.55 3.92 -12.98
CA ASN A 400 12.38 2.93 -12.32
C ASN A 400 13.42 3.58 -11.38
N ARG A 401 14.06 4.63 -11.80
CA ARG A 401 15.04 5.38 -11.01
C ARG A 401 14.36 6.07 -9.84
N ILE A 402 13.26 6.78 -10.07
CA ILE A 402 12.46 7.41 -9.00
C ILE A 402 11.99 6.36 -7.98
N LYS A 403 11.57 5.17 -8.44
CA LYS A 403 11.18 4.05 -7.59
C LYS A 403 12.30 3.61 -6.63
N GLN A 404 13.55 3.54 -7.10
CA GLN A 404 14.70 3.17 -6.27
C GLN A 404 14.92 4.19 -5.17
N TYR A 405 14.90 5.49 -5.48
CA TYR A 405 15.09 6.59 -4.52
C TYR A 405 13.97 6.71 -3.52
N SER A 406 12.75 6.65 -3.99
CA SER A 406 11.58 6.77 -3.13
C SER A 406 11.25 5.47 -2.39
N GLY A 407 11.81 4.32 -2.80
CA GLY A 407 11.55 3.01 -2.20
C GLY A 407 10.11 2.53 -2.38
N HIS A 408 9.46 2.84 -3.51
CA HIS A 408 8.17 2.25 -3.86
C HIS A 408 8.35 0.78 -4.25
N SER A 409 7.36 -0.05 -3.89
CA SER A 409 7.34 -1.47 -4.28
C SER A 409 7.01 -1.66 -5.75
N GLU A 410 6.12 -0.83 -6.30
CA GLU A 410 5.57 -0.97 -7.64
C GLU A 410 5.76 0.31 -8.45
N ILE A 411 6.00 0.15 -9.75
CA ILE A 411 6.30 1.25 -10.67
C ILE A 411 5.04 2.08 -10.96
N GLU A 412 3.86 1.44 -11.01
CA GLU A 412 2.59 2.11 -11.26
C GLU A 412 2.27 3.19 -10.21
N MET A 413 2.82 3.05 -9.00
CA MET A 413 2.68 4.08 -7.97
C MET A 413 3.47 5.35 -8.31
N VAL A 414 4.60 5.21 -9.01
CA VAL A 414 5.43 6.33 -9.48
C VAL A 414 4.84 6.92 -10.76
N GLU A 415 4.39 6.08 -11.69
CA GLU A 415 3.83 6.50 -12.98
C GLU A 415 2.59 7.40 -12.83
N ARG A 416 1.83 7.26 -11.74
CA ARG A 416 0.73 8.19 -11.44
C ARG A 416 1.18 9.63 -11.32
N TYR A 417 2.40 9.85 -10.87
CA TYR A 417 2.98 11.20 -10.73
C TYR A 417 3.72 11.65 -12.00
N THR A 418 4.14 10.71 -12.85
CA THR A 418 4.78 11.04 -14.13
C THR A 418 3.77 11.45 -15.21
N LYS A 419 2.50 11.05 -15.08
CA LYS A 419 1.40 11.48 -15.97
C LYS A 419 1.07 12.98 -15.87
N ILE A 420 1.60 13.67 -14.85
CA ILE A 420 1.52 15.13 -14.73
C ILE A 420 2.34 15.86 -15.82
N ARG A 421 3.14 15.10 -16.62
CA ARG A 421 3.89 15.64 -17.76
C ARG A 421 3.02 16.28 -18.84
N ASP A 422 1.78 15.86 -18.97
CA ASP A 422 0.98 16.22 -20.14
C ASP A 422 0.18 17.50 -19.87
N GLY A 423 0.63 18.64 -20.40
CA GLY A 423 -0.14 19.87 -20.47
C GLY A 423 0.47 21.09 -19.78
N VAL A 424 -0.33 22.10 -19.55
CA VAL A 424 -0.04 23.47 -19.08
C VAL A 424 0.91 23.56 -17.86
N GLN A 425 0.99 22.52 -17.02
CA GLN A 425 1.92 22.49 -15.88
C GLN A 425 3.38 22.43 -16.30
N TYR A 426 3.69 21.87 -17.47
CA TYR A 426 5.05 21.81 -18.00
C TYR A 426 5.58 23.20 -18.36
N GLU A 427 4.76 24.06 -18.96
CA GLU A 427 5.15 25.43 -19.31
C GLU A 427 5.38 26.31 -18.07
N ILE A 428 4.50 26.20 -17.06
CA ILE A 428 4.64 26.93 -15.80
C ILE A 428 5.94 26.53 -15.11
N PHE A 429 6.26 25.24 -15.10
CA PHE A 429 7.44 24.69 -14.49
C PHE A 429 8.72 25.11 -15.24
N HIS A 430 8.70 25.03 -16.55
CA HIS A 430 9.81 25.45 -17.40
C HIS A 430 10.14 26.95 -17.25
N ASN A 431 9.12 27.78 -17.12
CA ASN A 431 9.29 29.21 -16.90
C ASN A 431 9.82 29.53 -15.48
N ALA A 432 9.44 28.76 -14.46
CA ALA A 432 9.96 28.92 -13.10
C ALA A 432 11.46 28.54 -13.01
N ILE A 433 11.89 27.51 -13.73
CA ILE A 433 13.32 27.13 -13.81
C ILE A 433 14.13 28.16 -14.56
N LYS A 434 13.61 28.72 -15.68
CA LYS A 434 14.30 29.78 -16.46
C LYS A 434 14.57 31.05 -15.65
N ASN A 435 13.78 31.36 -14.64
CA ASN A 435 13.86 32.61 -13.90
C ASN A 435 14.86 32.62 -12.73
N ASN A 436 15.92 31.80 -12.76
CA ASN A 436 17.07 31.79 -11.83
C ASN A 436 16.72 31.55 -10.32
N SER A 437 15.48 31.36 -9.94
CA SER A 437 15.10 30.95 -8.59
C SER A 437 15.56 29.50 -8.26
N ALA A 438 16.09 28.82 -9.24
CA ALA A 438 16.44 27.40 -9.18
C ALA A 438 17.82 27.07 -8.57
N GLN A 439 18.62 28.08 -8.16
CA GLN A 439 19.94 27.78 -7.56
C GLN A 439 19.83 26.94 -6.28
N ILE A 440 18.76 27.12 -5.52
CA ILE A 440 18.50 26.39 -4.28
C ILE A 440 18.07 24.93 -4.53
N LEU A 441 17.42 24.69 -5.68
CA LEU A 441 16.92 23.36 -6.07
C LEU A 441 17.80 22.71 -7.16
N ARG A 442 18.99 23.24 -7.40
CA ARG A 442 19.95 22.60 -8.30
C ARG A 442 20.42 21.26 -7.70
N TYR A 443 20.86 20.39 -8.57
CA TYR A 443 21.55 19.19 -8.14
C TYR A 443 22.86 19.53 -7.45
N VAL A 444 23.24 18.72 -6.49
CA VAL A 444 24.59 18.69 -5.95
C VAL A 444 25.50 18.26 -7.09
N ASP A 445 26.51 19.03 -7.37
CA ASP A 445 27.57 18.91 -8.36
C ASP A 445 27.39 17.78 -9.43
N GLU A 446 27.51 18.11 -10.72
CA GLU A 446 27.36 17.14 -11.81
C GLU A 446 28.33 15.96 -11.69
N ASP A 447 29.55 16.19 -11.19
CA ASP A 447 30.54 15.14 -11.01
C ASP A 447 30.18 14.20 -9.84
N GLU A 448 29.53 14.69 -8.80
CA GLU A 448 28.98 13.84 -7.73
C GLU A 448 27.80 13.01 -8.22
N ASN A 449 26.95 13.56 -9.08
CA ASN A 449 25.86 12.80 -9.70
C ASN A 449 26.36 11.70 -10.64
N LYS A 450 27.43 11.95 -11.41
CA LYS A 450 28.06 10.93 -12.26
C LYS A 450 28.60 9.76 -11.44
N LYS A 451 29.17 10.04 -10.28
CA LYS A 451 29.65 8.99 -9.36
C LYS A 451 28.54 8.16 -8.75
N LEU A 452 27.35 8.75 -8.51
CA LEU A 452 26.18 8.05 -7.96
C LEU A 452 25.53 7.10 -8.96
N PHE A 453 25.50 7.48 -10.24
CA PHE A 453 24.63 6.81 -11.24
C PHE A 453 25.40 6.12 -12.37
N GLY A 454 26.73 6.30 -12.44
CA GLY A 454 27.54 5.80 -13.53
C GLY A 454 27.45 6.67 -14.79
N GLU A 455 28.46 6.60 -15.65
CA GLU A 455 28.57 7.44 -16.85
C GLU A 455 27.48 7.17 -17.91
N GLN A 456 26.91 5.97 -17.95
CA GLN A 456 25.93 5.59 -18.98
C GLN A 456 24.55 6.21 -18.78
N GLU A 457 24.13 6.49 -17.55
CA GLU A 457 22.81 7.09 -17.27
C GLU A 457 22.80 8.62 -17.38
N LEU A 458 23.98 9.25 -17.40
CA LEU A 458 24.14 10.72 -17.44
C LEU A 458 24.37 11.29 -18.83
N LYS A 459 24.37 10.47 -19.88
CA LYS A 459 24.51 10.94 -21.27
C LYS A 459 23.31 11.73 -21.80
N GLN A 460 22.21 11.79 -21.05
CA GLN A 460 21.16 12.76 -21.34
C GLN A 460 21.47 14.06 -20.62
N PRO A 461 21.45 15.21 -21.30
CA PRO A 461 21.69 16.50 -20.65
C PRO A 461 20.67 16.72 -19.55
N LEU A 462 21.15 16.85 -18.31
CA LEU A 462 20.37 17.03 -17.10
C LEU A 462 19.44 18.27 -17.11
N TYR A 463 19.59 19.16 -18.11
CA TYR A 463 18.95 20.48 -18.15
C TYR A 463 18.41 20.90 -19.51
N HIS A 464 18.53 20.09 -20.55
CA HIS A 464 17.93 20.46 -21.85
C HIS A 464 16.50 19.88 -21.88
N TYR A 465 15.55 20.77 -21.69
CA TYR A 465 14.15 20.48 -22.02
C TYR A 465 13.97 20.83 -23.48
N PRO A 466 13.84 19.89 -24.40
CA PRO A 466 13.58 20.18 -25.78
C PRO A 466 12.27 20.98 -25.87
N THR A 467 12.27 22.02 -26.71
CA THR A 467 11.04 22.72 -27.07
C THR A 467 10.08 21.73 -27.73
N ASN A 468 8.77 22.03 -27.75
CA ASN A 468 7.81 21.19 -28.47
C ASN A 468 8.25 20.90 -29.90
N ASP A 469 8.87 21.90 -30.55
CA ASP A 469 9.42 21.75 -31.92
C ASP A 469 10.63 20.81 -31.95
N GLU A 470 11.57 20.92 -31.00
CA GLU A 470 12.72 20.02 -30.91
C GLU A 470 12.30 18.59 -30.56
N ARG A 471 11.32 18.40 -29.67
CA ARG A 471 10.73 17.08 -29.36
C ARG A 471 10.06 16.49 -30.58
N PHE A 472 9.27 17.26 -31.26
CA PHE A 472 8.58 16.82 -32.45
C PHE A 472 9.58 16.41 -33.54
N GLN A 473 10.66 17.16 -33.73
CA GLN A 473 11.72 16.83 -34.69
C GLN A 473 12.48 15.56 -34.28
N ASN A 474 12.78 15.39 -32.99
CA ASN A 474 13.43 14.18 -32.48
C ASN A 474 12.52 12.94 -32.59
N GLU A 475 11.24 13.05 -32.24
CA GLU A 475 10.27 11.94 -32.39
C GLU A 475 10.02 11.63 -33.88
N ILE A 476 10.00 12.64 -34.76
CA ILE A 476 9.95 12.43 -36.22
C ILE A 476 11.20 11.71 -36.72
N GLN A 477 12.40 12.08 -36.25
CA GLN A 477 13.63 11.45 -36.65
C GLN A 477 13.69 9.99 -36.21
N GLU A 478 13.36 9.70 -34.94
CA GLU A 478 13.27 8.35 -34.44
C GLU A 478 12.20 7.53 -35.18
N ALA A 479 11.03 8.10 -35.44
CA ALA A 479 9.99 7.46 -36.22
C ALA A 479 10.42 7.17 -37.66
N LYS A 480 11.15 8.09 -38.32
CA LYS A 480 11.71 7.87 -39.67
C LYS A 480 12.70 6.72 -39.70
N GLU A 481 13.57 6.62 -38.69
CA GLU A 481 14.56 5.56 -38.56
C GLU A 481 13.84 4.19 -38.37
N VAL A 482 12.88 4.11 -37.45
CA VAL A 482 12.10 2.90 -37.23
C VAL A 482 11.30 2.48 -38.47
N LEU A 483 10.69 3.45 -39.19
CA LEU A 483 9.86 3.15 -40.36
C LEU A 483 10.66 2.87 -41.63
N ALA A 484 11.86 3.45 -41.76
CA ALA A 484 12.79 3.09 -42.86
C ALA A 484 13.15 1.60 -42.80
N MET A 485 13.21 1.03 -41.60
CA MET A 485 13.45 -0.39 -41.35
C MET A 485 12.35 -1.29 -41.91
N PHE A 486 11.12 -0.79 -41.98
CA PHE A 486 9.97 -1.48 -42.59
C PHE A 486 9.69 -1.07 -44.02
N ASN A 487 10.65 -0.41 -44.70
CA ASN A 487 10.50 0.13 -46.05
C ASN A 487 9.32 1.09 -46.23
N ILE A 488 8.93 1.81 -45.17
CA ILE A 488 7.90 2.84 -45.23
C ILE A 488 8.53 4.16 -45.62
N PRO A 489 8.11 4.78 -46.76
CA PRO A 489 8.80 5.94 -47.29
C PRO A 489 8.62 7.18 -46.40
N ALA A 490 9.70 7.96 -46.28
CA ALA A 490 9.72 9.22 -45.53
C ALA A 490 8.66 10.24 -45.99
N SER A 491 8.09 10.06 -47.18
CA SER A 491 7.00 10.91 -47.70
C SER A 491 5.72 10.85 -46.87
N LYS A 492 5.53 9.81 -46.05
CA LYS A 492 4.39 9.73 -45.11
C LYS A 492 4.46 10.70 -43.94
N PHE A 493 5.63 11.32 -43.72
CA PHE A 493 5.79 12.35 -42.67
C PHE A 493 5.61 13.78 -43.23
N VAL A 494 5.40 13.91 -44.53
CA VAL A 494 5.18 15.22 -45.17
C VAL A 494 3.78 15.69 -44.82
N GLY A 495 3.69 16.84 -44.12
CA GLY A 495 2.43 17.44 -43.72
C GLY A 495 2.00 17.18 -42.27
N LEU A 496 2.78 16.39 -41.48
CA LEU A 496 2.56 16.29 -40.05
C LEU A 496 2.91 17.61 -39.37
N SER A 497 1.99 18.13 -38.58
CA SER A 497 2.09 19.45 -37.94
C SER A 497 2.37 19.37 -36.43
N ASP A 498 2.06 18.24 -35.82
CA ASP A 498 2.23 18.09 -34.38
C ASP A 498 2.55 16.64 -33.93
N ILE A 499 2.87 16.52 -32.65
CA ILE A 499 3.29 15.28 -32.03
C ILE A 499 2.15 14.26 -31.93
N ASP A 500 0.90 14.70 -31.83
CA ASP A 500 -0.26 13.83 -31.68
C ASP A 500 -0.64 13.20 -33.02
N GLU A 501 -0.45 13.92 -34.13
CA GLU A 501 -0.56 13.35 -35.48
C GLU A 501 0.49 12.25 -35.69
N LEU A 502 1.74 12.51 -35.26
CA LEU A 502 2.83 11.53 -35.35
C LEU A 502 2.53 10.28 -34.54
N ARG A 503 2.10 10.45 -33.30
CA ARG A 503 1.73 9.32 -32.41
C ARG A 503 0.55 8.53 -32.95
N SER A 504 -0.45 9.19 -33.50
CA SER A 504 -1.60 8.52 -34.11
C SER A 504 -1.18 7.68 -35.31
N MET A 505 -0.26 8.20 -36.14
CA MET A 505 0.29 7.48 -37.26
C MET A 505 1.15 6.28 -36.82
N MET A 506 2.01 6.45 -35.82
CA MET A 506 2.83 5.39 -35.25
C MET A 506 1.97 4.28 -34.62
N TYR A 507 0.91 4.66 -33.91
CA TYR A 507 -0.07 3.73 -33.36
C TYR A 507 -0.78 2.90 -34.46
N GLY A 508 -1.13 3.53 -35.56
CA GLY A 508 -1.71 2.85 -36.74
C GLY A 508 -0.75 1.83 -37.34
N ILE A 509 0.55 2.15 -37.40
CA ILE A 509 1.59 1.25 -37.92
C ILE A 509 1.87 0.10 -36.95
N GLU A 510 1.95 0.39 -35.65
CA GLU A 510 2.06 -0.65 -34.61
C GLU A 510 0.89 -1.64 -34.67
N HIS A 511 -0.33 -1.15 -34.90
CA HIS A 511 -1.50 -2.00 -35.10
C HIS A 511 -1.42 -2.88 -36.34
N GLN A 512 -0.92 -2.34 -37.46
CA GLN A 512 -0.70 -3.12 -38.69
C GLN A 512 0.35 -4.22 -38.51
N LEU A 513 1.39 -3.95 -37.72
CA LEU A 513 2.39 -4.96 -37.35
C LEU A 513 1.80 -6.05 -36.45
N LEU A 514 0.95 -5.67 -35.49
CA LEU A 514 0.26 -6.61 -34.60
C LEU A 514 -0.76 -7.49 -35.32
N ASP A 515 -1.32 -7.03 -36.43
CA ASP A 515 -2.22 -7.84 -37.27
C ASP A 515 -1.47 -8.97 -38.02
N VAL A 516 -0.16 -8.84 -38.19
CA VAL A 516 0.69 -9.82 -38.84
C VAL A 516 1.47 -10.69 -37.85
N ILE A 517 1.91 -10.07 -36.75
CA ILE A 517 2.69 -10.72 -35.68
C ILE A 517 1.77 -10.91 -34.47
N GLU A 518 1.27 -12.12 -34.26
CA GLU A 518 0.33 -12.43 -33.17
C GLU A 518 0.97 -12.37 -31.77
N ASP A 519 2.30 -12.48 -31.65
CA ASP A 519 2.98 -12.52 -30.37
C ASP A 519 3.56 -11.16 -29.95
N ARG A 520 2.72 -10.41 -29.21
CA ARG A 520 3.08 -9.12 -28.59
C ARG A 520 4.27 -9.21 -27.62
N LYS A 521 4.51 -10.38 -27.02
CA LYS A 521 5.61 -10.55 -26.05
C LYS A 521 6.94 -10.68 -26.79
N LEU A 522 6.92 -11.30 -27.96
CA LEU A 522 8.11 -11.45 -28.79
C LEU A 522 8.57 -10.10 -29.36
N ILE A 523 7.64 -9.27 -29.85
CA ILE A 523 7.93 -7.90 -30.30
C ILE A 523 8.56 -7.09 -29.17
N LYS A 524 7.97 -7.12 -27.97
CA LYS A 524 8.52 -6.42 -26.81
C LYS A 524 9.87 -6.95 -26.35
N ALA A 525 10.12 -8.25 -26.47
CA ALA A 525 11.41 -8.85 -26.12
C ALA A 525 12.51 -8.37 -27.07
N ILE A 526 12.24 -8.23 -28.35
CA ILE A 526 13.19 -7.71 -29.34
C ILE A 526 13.49 -6.23 -29.08
N PHE A 527 12.45 -5.41 -28.88
CA PHE A 527 12.64 -3.96 -28.59
C PHE A 527 13.40 -3.70 -27.29
N ASN A 528 13.15 -4.47 -26.24
CA ASN A 528 13.75 -4.27 -24.93
C ASN A 528 15.10 -4.98 -24.74
N ASN A 529 15.65 -5.62 -25.76
CA ASN A 529 16.96 -6.26 -25.68
C ASN A 529 18.06 -5.19 -25.66
N ALA A 530 18.66 -4.94 -24.50
CA ALA A 530 19.68 -3.91 -24.30
C ALA A 530 21.03 -4.24 -25.00
N ASP A 531 21.26 -5.50 -25.35
CA ASP A 531 22.53 -5.99 -25.93
C ASP A 531 22.57 -5.84 -27.48
N LYS A 532 21.46 -5.46 -28.10
CA LYS A 532 21.36 -5.31 -29.55
C LYS A 532 21.28 -3.85 -29.97
N SER A 533 21.98 -3.50 -31.04
CA SER A 533 21.85 -2.20 -31.70
C SER A 533 20.44 -2.02 -32.30
N LEU A 534 20.05 -0.78 -32.55
CA LEU A 534 18.77 -0.44 -33.21
C LEU A 534 18.63 -1.16 -34.57
N GLU A 535 19.69 -1.26 -35.33
CA GLU A 535 19.74 -1.91 -36.62
C GLU A 535 19.54 -3.43 -36.52
N GLU A 536 20.14 -4.09 -35.52
CA GLU A 536 19.96 -5.53 -35.26
C GLU A 536 18.54 -5.85 -34.81
N LYS A 537 17.95 -5.00 -33.95
CA LYS A 537 16.53 -5.14 -33.52
C LYS A 537 15.57 -5.02 -34.69
N ALA A 538 15.86 -4.11 -35.59
CA ALA A 538 15.06 -3.88 -36.77
C ALA A 538 15.11 -5.02 -37.77
N ASN A 539 16.30 -5.52 -38.04
CA ASN A 539 16.45 -6.68 -38.92
C ASN A 539 15.72 -7.90 -38.34
N GLU A 540 15.80 -8.13 -37.04
CA GLU A 540 15.09 -9.24 -36.38
C GLU A 540 13.56 -9.08 -36.43
N LEU A 541 13.05 -7.87 -36.22
CA LEU A 541 11.63 -7.57 -36.38
C LEU A 541 11.17 -7.71 -37.84
N HIS A 542 12.01 -7.31 -38.80
CA HIS A 542 11.71 -7.44 -40.22
C HIS A 542 11.68 -8.91 -40.64
N GLU A 543 12.64 -9.72 -40.22
CA GLU A 543 12.65 -11.17 -40.45
C GLU A 543 11.44 -11.84 -39.82
N LEU A 544 11.08 -11.46 -38.59
CA LEU A 544 9.89 -11.98 -37.93
C LEU A 544 8.61 -11.59 -38.69
N TYR A 545 8.51 -10.36 -39.16
CA TYR A 545 7.40 -9.90 -40.00
C TYR A 545 7.26 -10.69 -41.28
N LEU A 546 8.36 -10.93 -41.98
CA LEU A 546 8.36 -11.73 -43.23
C LEU A 546 7.98 -13.17 -42.94
N SER A 547 8.53 -13.80 -41.90
CA SER A 547 8.21 -15.18 -41.52
C SER A 547 6.73 -15.36 -41.15
N CYS A 548 6.11 -14.39 -40.49
CA CYS A 548 4.68 -14.43 -40.16
C CYS A 548 3.79 -14.15 -41.38
N LYS A 549 4.27 -13.35 -42.36
CA LYS A 549 3.54 -13.02 -43.56
C LYS A 549 3.51 -14.21 -44.56
N ASP A 550 4.58 -14.99 -44.62
CA ASP A 550 4.69 -16.15 -45.49
C ASP A 550 3.95 -17.40 -44.95
N MET A 551 3.52 -17.35 -43.66
CA MET A 551 2.70 -18.39 -43.04
C MET A 551 1.18 -18.17 -43.19
N ARG A 552 0.76 -17.04 -43.71
CA ARG A 552 -0.65 -16.71 -44.05
C ARG A 552 -0.87 -16.79 -45.54
#